data_0ab769d041a7e453e4aa1975fcc00c53
#
_entry.id   0ab769d041a7e453e4aa1975fcc00c53
#
_cell.length_a   1.000
_cell.length_b   1.000
_cell.length_c   1.000
_cell.angle_alpha   90.00
_cell.angle_beta   90.00
_cell.angle_gamma   90.00
#
_symmetry.space_group_name_H-M   'P 1'
#
loop_
_entity.id
_entity.type
_entity.pdbx_description
1 polymer ?
#
loop_
_entity_poly.entity_id
_entity_poly.type
_entity_poly.pdbx_seq_one_letter_code
_entity_poly.pdbx_strand_id
1 'polypeptide(L)'
;MNDDDKKLLGEMIKANVKKTTRKNYLIMVLAIIGIAVTVGTYPIILINLGIVKMYDYNTVPSEFFINDLKVESTDQTALPLSSWFLVKGDTLRINIVNGDEYPEKNPIVRKVIYSNQIVSNNVGIIGNNEKVYYLGWQNALETAALQETARHIPQKFQIISSEKGEGDITITFSPLRNGDGKLGSTKILVDNFRNEILKAHITVYQANEISDQTLEAIIRHELGHALGLPHAMSSRDLMNSSFSVKNAYISECDINGIVTLYNEETLHPFVCKNQT
;
A
#
# COMPACT_ATOMS: atom_id res chain seq x y z
N MET A 1 -71.58 -4.00 -23.37
CA MET A 1 -70.69 -3.29 -22.42
C MET A 1 -70.87 -1.82 -22.70
N ASN A 2 -71.50 -1.11 -21.78
CA ASN A 2 -71.82 0.30 -21.88
C ASN A 2 -70.54 1.14 -21.82
N ASP A 3 -70.54 2.38 -22.34
CA ASP A 3 -69.36 3.24 -22.35
C ASP A 3 -68.81 3.57 -20.90
N ASP A 4 -69.73 3.62 -19.97
CA ASP A 4 -69.37 3.78 -18.53
C ASP A 4 -68.60 2.59 -17.99
N ASP A 5 -68.97 1.37 -18.40
CA ASP A 5 -68.27 0.15 -18.01
C ASP A 5 -66.83 0.11 -18.55
N LYS A 6 -66.60 0.58 -19.76
CA LYS A 6 -65.29 0.68 -20.39
C LYS A 6 -64.41 1.70 -19.68
N LYS A 7 -64.97 2.84 -19.29
CA LYS A 7 -64.27 3.89 -18.56
C LYS A 7 -63.86 3.43 -17.18
N LEU A 8 -64.75 2.76 -16.45
CA LEU A 8 -64.47 2.21 -15.11
C LEU A 8 -63.36 1.14 -15.16
N LEU A 9 -63.42 0.23 -16.16
CA LEU A 9 -62.39 -0.79 -16.35
C LEU A 9 -61.04 -0.15 -16.68
N GLY A 10 -61.03 0.90 -17.51
CA GLY A 10 -59.78 1.64 -17.82
C GLY A 10 -59.13 2.31 -16.59
N GLU A 11 -59.94 2.88 -15.71
CA GLU A 11 -59.47 3.49 -14.47
C GLU A 11 -58.94 2.43 -13.48
N MET A 12 -59.61 1.29 -13.35
CA MET A 12 -59.15 0.16 -12.52
C MET A 12 -57.82 -0.43 -13.02
N ILE A 13 -57.66 -0.58 -14.33
CA ILE A 13 -56.39 -1.05 -14.94
C ILE A 13 -55.29 -0.05 -14.68
N LYS A 14 -55.52 1.26 -14.90
CA LYS A 14 -54.51 2.29 -14.59
C LYS A 14 -54.11 2.32 -13.12
N ALA A 15 -55.06 2.19 -12.21
CA ALA A 15 -54.78 2.15 -10.77
C ALA A 15 -53.94 0.91 -10.37
N ASN A 16 -54.27 -0.27 -10.92
CA ASN A 16 -53.51 -1.50 -10.67
C ASN A 16 -52.11 -1.45 -11.26
N VAL A 17 -51.92 -0.96 -12.47
CA VAL A 17 -50.59 -0.78 -13.07
C VAL A 17 -49.77 0.19 -12.25
N LYS A 18 -50.31 1.32 -11.82
CA LYS A 18 -49.64 2.30 -10.99
C LYS A 18 -49.23 1.71 -9.61
N LYS A 19 -50.08 0.91 -9.00
CA LYS A 19 -49.82 0.22 -7.72
C LYS A 19 -48.73 -0.82 -7.86
N THR A 20 -48.74 -1.62 -8.94
CA THR A 20 -47.74 -2.67 -9.21
C THR A 20 -46.35 -2.05 -9.49
N THR A 21 -46.31 -0.99 -10.30
CA THR A 21 -45.06 -0.28 -10.62
C THR A 21 -44.44 0.32 -9.38
N ARG A 22 -45.25 0.92 -8.49
CA ARG A 22 -44.75 1.52 -7.23
C ARG A 22 -44.24 0.47 -6.28
N LYS A 23 -44.90 -0.71 -6.18
CA LYS A 23 -44.43 -1.84 -5.36
C LYS A 23 -43.11 -2.39 -5.89
N ASN A 24 -42.97 -2.59 -7.18
CA ASN A 24 -41.75 -3.10 -7.79
C ASN A 24 -40.61 -2.11 -7.65
N TYR A 25 -40.85 -0.81 -7.79
CA TYR A 25 -39.88 0.23 -7.54
C TYR A 25 -39.38 0.21 -6.07
N LEU A 26 -40.32 0.08 -5.12
CA LEU A 26 -39.96 0.01 -3.70
C LEU A 26 -39.08 -1.23 -3.39
N ILE A 27 -39.44 -2.38 -3.96
CA ILE A 27 -38.63 -3.63 -3.79
C ILE A 27 -37.23 -3.43 -4.39
N MET A 28 -37.10 -2.82 -5.57
CA MET A 28 -35.82 -2.55 -6.20
C MET A 28 -34.96 -1.59 -5.36
N VAL A 29 -35.56 -0.52 -4.81
CA VAL A 29 -34.85 0.43 -3.95
C VAL A 29 -34.38 -0.26 -2.66
N LEU A 30 -35.23 -1.08 -2.03
CA LEU A 30 -34.86 -1.83 -0.82
C LEU A 30 -33.75 -2.86 -1.10
N ALA A 31 -33.78 -3.52 -2.27
CA ALA A 31 -32.71 -4.43 -2.69
C ALA A 31 -31.39 -3.69 -2.90
N ILE A 32 -31.39 -2.52 -3.55
CA ILE A 32 -30.20 -1.70 -3.74
C ILE A 32 -29.63 -1.23 -2.38
N ILE A 33 -30.48 -0.76 -1.47
CA ILE A 33 -30.07 -0.37 -0.12
C ILE A 33 -29.49 -1.57 0.63
N GLY A 34 -30.14 -2.73 0.55
CA GLY A 34 -29.64 -3.96 1.17
C GLY A 34 -28.24 -4.35 0.66
N ILE A 35 -28.03 -4.28 -0.65
CA ILE A 35 -26.70 -4.55 -1.25
C ILE A 35 -25.68 -3.50 -0.81
N ALA A 36 -26.04 -2.22 -0.80
CA ALA A 36 -25.13 -1.16 -0.38
C ALA A 36 -24.71 -1.30 1.10
N VAL A 37 -25.64 -1.67 1.97
CA VAL A 37 -25.36 -1.92 3.39
C VAL A 37 -24.47 -3.14 3.55
N THR A 38 -24.73 -4.26 2.87
CA THR A 38 -23.92 -5.46 2.98
C THR A 38 -22.49 -5.25 2.47
N VAL A 39 -22.33 -4.56 1.34
CA VAL A 39 -20.99 -4.25 0.78
C VAL A 39 -20.22 -3.30 1.70
N GLY A 40 -20.88 -2.30 2.28
CA GLY A 40 -20.25 -1.34 3.19
C GLY A 40 -19.86 -1.92 4.55
N THR A 41 -20.63 -2.88 5.08
CA THR A 41 -20.38 -3.46 6.41
C THR A 41 -19.52 -4.71 6.36
N TYR A 42 -19.43 -5.39 5.22
CA TYR A 42 -18.69 -6.65 5.09
C TYR A 42 -17.23 -6.56 5.55
N PRO A 43 -16.42 -5.58 5.11
CA PRO A 43 -15.05 -5.47 5.60
C PRO A 43 -14.95 -5.19 7.10
N ILE A 44 -15.89 -4.42 7.68
CA ILE A 44 -15.93 -4.13 9.12
C ILE A 44 -16.21 -5.42 9.90
N ILE A 45 -17.11 -6.26 9.41
CA ILE A 45 -17.43 -7.55 10.03
C ILE A 45 -16.21 -8.47 9.98
N LEU A 46 -15.52 -8.56 8.87
CA LEU A 46 -14.31 -9.38 8.73
C LEU A 46 -13.18 -8.94 9.68
N ILE A 47 -13.00 -7.64 9.87
CA ILE A 47 -12.04 -7.09 10.83
C ILE A 47 -12.44 -7.47 12.26
N ASN A 48 -13.72 -7.31 12.65
CA ASN A 48 -14.21 -7.64 13.97
C ASN A 48 -14.14 -9.16 14.29
N LEU A 49 -14.25 -10.01 13.28
CA LEU A 49 -14.07 -11.46 13.42
C LEU A 49 -12.59 -11.88 13.46
N GLY A 50 -11.63 -10.94 13.28
CA GLY A 50 -10.22 -11.23 13.25
C GLY A 50 -9.74 -11.98 12.00
N ILE A 51 -10.60 -12.09 10.98
CA ILE A 51 -10.27 -12.75 9.70
C ILE A 51 -9.31 -11.88 8.90
N VAL A 52 -9.53 -10.57 8.96
CA VAL A 52 -8.68 -9.56 8.32
C VAL A 52 -8.16 -8.63 9.39
N LYS A 53 -6.89 -8.26 9.31
CA LYS A 53 -6.25 -7.28 10.20
C LYS A 53 -5.62 -6.16 9.42
N MET A 54 -5.56 -5.00 10.05
CA MET A 54 -4.85 -3.84 9.54
C MET A 54 -3.60 -3.63 10.39
N TYR A 55 -2.47 -3.50 9.71
CA TYR A 55 -1.18 -3.20 10.32
C TYR A 55 -0.72 -1.81 9.88
N ASP A 56 -0.12 -1.05 10.79
CA ASP A 56 0.32 0.33 10.58
C ASP A 56 1.83 0.42 10.76
N TYR A 57 2.54 0.78 9.69
CA TYR A 57 3.96 1.08 9.70
C TYR A 57 4.15 2.59 9.70
N ASN A 58 5.00 3.09 10.55
CA ASN A 58 5.21 4.52 10.70
C ASN A 58 6.70 4.85 10.63
N THR A 59 7.03 5.90 9.91
CA THR A 59 8.41 6.29 9.64
C THR A 59 8.67 7.76 9.93
N VAL A 60 9.81 8.01 10.56
CA VAL A 60 10.35 9.37 10.77
C VAL A 60 11.79 9.38 10.25
N PRO A 61 12.14 10.21 9.25
CA PRO A 61 13.53 10.37 8.84
C PRO A 61 14.40 10.89 9.98
N SER A 62 15.61 10.33 10.15
CA SER A 62 16.54 10.64 11.24
C SER A 62 16.97 12.11 11.31
N GLU A 63 16.92 12.82 10.19
CA GLU A 63 17.29 14.23 10.09
C GLU A 63 16.32 15.17 10.80
N PHE A 64 15.12 14.67 11.17
CA PHE A 64 14.11 15.41 11.91
C PHE A 64 14.15 15.18 13.43
N PHE A 65 15.05 14.33 13.93
CA PHE A 65 15.30 14.22 15.36
C PHE A 65 16.10 15.44 15.83
N ILE A 66 15.39 16.48 16.24
CA ILE A 66 15.99 17.58 17.01
C ILE A 66 16.23 17.04 18.41
N ASN A 67 17.51 16.85 18.75
CA ASN A 67 18.07 16.62 20.08
C ASN A 67 17.13 16.02 21.16
N ASP A 68 17.47 14.82 21.64
CA ASP A 68 17.15 14.27 22.97
C ASP A 68 15.79 13.62 23.27
N LEU A 69 14.98 13.25 22.29
CA LEU A 69 13.90 12.32 22.55
C LEU A 69 14.23 10.95 21.92
N LYS A 70 14.88 10.08 22.72
CA LYS A 70 14.86 8.64 22.50
C LYS A 70 13.42 8.16 22.67
N VAL A 71 12.68 8.12 21.58
CA VAL A 71 11.46 7.30 21.54
C VAL A 71 11.93 5.86 21.38
N GLU A 72 12.12 5.18 22.49
CA GLU A 72 12.15 3.72 22.50
C GLU A 72 10.76 3.26 21.99
N SER A 73 10.72 2.81 20.76
CA SER A 73 9.53 2.11 20.24
C SER A 73 9.50 0.73 20.91
N THR A 74 8.86 0.66 22.09
CA THR A 74 8.69 -0.56 22.88
C THR A 74 7.64 -1.50 22.32
N ASP A 75 7.13 -1.28 21.12
CA ASP A 75 6.10 -2.14 20.52
C ASP A 75 6.64 -2.83 19.26
N GLN A 76 7.68 -3.67 19.45
CA GLN A 76 8.01 -4.73 18.50
C GLN A 76 7.11 -5.94 18.75
N THR A 77 5.80 -5.76 18.67
CA THR A 77 4.93 -6.90 18.39
C THR A 77 5.36 -7.41 17.03
N ALA A 78 5.89 -8.63 16.99
CA ALA A 78 6.31 -9.26 15.75
C ALA A 78 5.14 -9.24 14.77
N LEU A 79 5.19 -8.31 13.82
CA LEU A 79 4.16 -8.21 12.79
C LEU A 79 4.23 -9.50 11.97
N PRO A 80 3.10 -10.13 11.67
CA PRO A 80 3.11 -11.32 10.84
C PRO A 80 3.65 -10.92 9.47
N LEU A 81 4.57 -11.74 8.98
CA LEU A 81 5.10 -11.60 7.65
C LEU A 81 3.99 -11.86 6.65
N SER A 82 3.72 -10.87 5.84
CA SER A 82 2.66 -10.92 4.86
C SER A 82 3.20 -10.51 3.51
N SER A 83 2.85 -11.24 2.47
CA SER A 83 3.24 -10.95 1.10
C SER A 83 2.03 -10.91 0.18
N TRP A 84 2.20 -10.32 -1.00
CA TRP A 84 1.18 -10.38 -2.04
C TRP A 84 1.11 -11.80 -2.61
N PHE A 85 -0.11 -12.29 -2.81
CA PHE A 85 -0.35 -13.54 -3.51
C PHE A 85 -0.73 -13.25 -4.96
N LEU A 86 0.26 -13.30 -5.84
CA LEU A 86 0.11 -12.97 -7.25
C LEU A 86 0.38 -14.19 -8.14
N VAL A 87 -0.35 -14.27 -9.24
CA VAL A 87 -0.06 -15.21 -10.32
C VAL A 87 1.05 -14.60 -11.19
N LYS A 88 1.89 -15.46 -11.78
CA LYS A 88 2.97 -15.01 -12.66
C LYS A 88 2.45 -14.12 -13.79
N GLY A 89 2.94 -12.90 -13.82
CA GLY A 89 2.57 -11.88 -14.80
C GLY A 89 1.54 -10.88 -14.33
N ASP A 90 0.97 -11.05 -13.13
CA ASP A 90 0.08 -10.07 -12.52
C ASP A 90 0.81 -8.74 -12.27
N THR A 91 0.02 -7.68 -12.24
CA THR A 91 0.50 -6.31 -12.09
C THR A 91 -0.12 -5.70 -10.85
N LEU A 92 0.68 -5.18 -9.94
CA LEU A 92 0.20 -4.36 -8.83
C LEU A 92 -0.17 -2.96 -9.32
N ARG A 93 -1.41 -2.58 -9.09
CA ARG A 93 -1.94 -1.26 -9.46
C ARG A 93 -1.70 -0.29 -8.32
N ILE A 94 -0.95 0.77 -8.61
CA ILE A 94 -0.67 1.86 -7.66
C ILE A 94 -1.54 3.05 -8.04
N ASN A 95 -2.41 3.47 -7.13
CA ASN A 95 -3.27 4.63 -7.31
C ASN A 95 -2.74 5.82 -6.50
N ILE A 96 -2.46 6.93 -7.17
CA ILE A 96 -2.19 8.21 -6.51
C ILE A 96 -3.53 8.93 -6.36
N VAL A 97 -4.17 8.79 -5.19
CA VAL A 97 -5.58 9.15 -4.96
C VAL A 97 -5.86 10.63 -5.21
N ASN A 98 -4.96 11.51 -4.77
CA ASN A 98 -5.08 12.95 -4.98
C ASN A 98 -3.92 13.53 -5.81
N GLY A 99 -3.46 12.75 -6.78
CA GLY A 99 -2.35 13.14 -7.66
C GLY A 99 -2.62 14.39 -8.48
N ASP A 100 -3.87 14.71 -8.74
CA ASP A 100 -4.26 15.92 -9.46
C ASP A 100 -4.11 17.19 -8.61
N GLU A 101 -4.19 17.07 -7.27
CA GLU A 101 -3.90 18.15 -6.33
C GLU A 101 -2.40 18.39 -6.14
N TYR A 102 -1.56 17.38 -6.46
CA TYR A 102 -0.11 17.37 -6.30
C TYR A 102 0.60 16.91 -7.58
N PRO A 103 0.35 17.55 -8.73
CA PRO A 103 0.86 17.07 -10.02
C PRO A 103 2.39 17.02 -10.08
N GLU A 104 3.09 17.90 -9.36
CA GLU A 104 4.55 17.94 -9.26
C GLU A 104 5.14 16.74 -8.49
N LYS A 105 4.35 16.02 -7.70
CA LYS A 105 4.79 14.83 -6.94
C LYS A 105 4.69 13.54 -7.77
N ASN A 106 3.85 13.51 -8.79
CA ASN A 106 3.67 12.34 -9.64
C ASN A 106 4.96 11.84 -10.32
N PRO A 107 5.85 12.71 -10.85
CA PRO A 107 7.12 12.28 -11.39
C PRO A 107 8.04 11.60 -10.36
N ILE A 108 7.97 12.03 -9.09
CA ILE A 108 8.77 11.46 -8.00
C ILE A 108 8.29 10.05 -7.68
N VAL A 109 6.97 9.85 -7.57
CA VAL A 109 6.40 8.50 -7.40
C VAL A 109 6.82 7.59 -8.55
N ARG A 110 6.72 8.06 -9.80
CA ARG A 110 7.14 7.30 -10.98
C ARG A 110 8.62 6.93 -10.94
N LYS A 111 9.48 7.85 -10.52
CA LYS A 111 10.92 7.60 -10.37
C LYS A 111 11.19 6.49 -9.36
N VAL A 112 10.55 6.54 -8.18
CA VAL A 112 10.70 5.52 -7.13
C VAL A 112 10.21 4.14 -7.57
N ILE A 113 9.23 4.08 -8.45
CA ILE A 113 8.70 2.81 -8.97
C ILE A 113 9.53 2.29 -10.13
N TYR A 114 9.78 3.12 -11.14
CA TYR A 114 10.26 2.68 -12.46
C TYR A 114 11.72 2.98 -12.78
N SER A 115 12.47 3.64 -11.88
CA SER A 115 13.86 3.95 -12.17
C SER A 115 14.68 2.67 -12.35
N ASN A 116 15.39 2.59 -13.47
CA ASN A 116 16.36 1.52 -13.73
C ASN A 116 17.79 1.91 -13.29
N GLN A 117 17.94 3.06 -12.61
CA GLN A 117 19.25 3.51 -12.16
C GLN A 117 19.76 2.66 -11.00
N ILE A 118 21.03 2.33 -11.10
CA ILE A 118 21.79 1.60 -10.09
C ILE A 118 22.92 2.51 -9.63
N VAL A 119 23.11 2.61 -8.33
CA VAL A 119 24.23 3.34 -7.72
C VAL A 119 25.18 2.33 -7.11
N SER A 120 26.44 2.39 -7.49
CA SER A 120 27.50 1.60 -6.85
C SER A 120 28.38 2.50 -6.01
N ASN A 121 28.58 2.14 -4.75
CA ASN A 121 29.55 2.80 -3.88
C ASN A 121 30.82 1.97 -3.83
N ASN A 122 31.87 2.43 -4.54
CA ASN A 122 33.22 1.95 -4.37
C ASN A 122 33.74 2.43 -3.00
N VAL A 123 33.43 1.68 -1.93
CA VAL A 123 34.15 1.88 -0.67
C VAL A 123 35.54 1.28 -0.84
N GLY A 124 36.50 2.14 -1.20
CA GLY A 124 37.89 1.80 -1.44
C GLY A 124 38.57 1.26 -0.17
N ILE A 125 38.37 -0.01 0.13
CA ILE A 125 39.22 -0.83 0.99
C ILE A 125 39.30 -2.20 0.33
N ILE A 126 40.47 -2.68 0.09
CA ILE A 126 40.92 -3.95 -0.48
C ILE A 126 39.95 -5.11 -0.18
N GLY A 127 39.03 -5.34 -1.11
CA GLY A 127 38.03 -6.41 -1.09
C GLY A 127 36.95 -6.08 -2.08
N ASN A 128 36.82 -6.87 -3.13
CA ASN A 128 35.95 -6.67 -4.30
C ASN A 128 34.44 -6.74 -4.00
N ASN A 129 33.93 -6.11 -2.95
CA ASN A 129 32.51 -6.06 -2.66
C ASN A 129 31.96 -4.69 -3.06
N GLU A 130 31.70 -4.51 -4.35
CA GLU A 130 30.93 -3.41 -4.86
C GLU A 130 29.49 -3.52 -4.35
N LYS A 131 29.07 -2.55 -3.51
CA LYS A 131 27.69 -2.52 -3.02
C LYS A 131 26.82 -1.89 -4.06
N VAL A 132 25.78 -2.60 -4.45
CA VAL A 132 24.81 -2.19 -5.46
C VAL A 132 23.54 -1.69 -4.77
N TYR A 133 23.04 -0.54 -5.19
CA TYR A 133 21.80 0.06 -4.70
C TYR A 133 20.88 0.41 -5.86
N TYR A 134 19.59 0.22 -5.68
CA TYR A 134 18.57 0.50 -6.68
C TYR A 134 17.77 1.75 -6.30
N LEU A 135 17.42 2.56 -7.30
CA LEU A 135 16.58 3.74 -7.13
C LEU A 135 15.10 3.41 -7.28
N GLY A 136 14.74 2.41 -8.07
CA GLY A 136 13.39 2.01 -8.36
C GLY A 136 13.05 0.60 -7.90
N TRP A 137 11.87 0.44 -7.32
CA TRP A 137 11.42 -0.85 -6.80
C TRP A 137 11.22 -1.90 -7.89
N GLN A 138 10.74 -1.51 -9.09
CA GLN A 138 10.54 -2.49 -10.16
C GLN A 138 11.84 -3.21 -10.52
N ASN A 139 12.93 -2.46 -10.73
CA ASN A 139 14.24 -3.04 -11.04
C ASN A 139 14.80 -3.90 -9.89
N ALA A 140 14.61 -3.46 -8.64
CA ALA A 140 15.01 -4.23 -7.46
C ALA A 140 14.22 -5.57 -7.36
N LEU A 141 12.92 -5.54 -7.61
CA LEU A 141 12.07 -6.73 -7.58
C LEU A 141 12.32 -7.67 -8.75
N GLU A 142 12.63 -7.15 -9.93
CA GLU A 142 13.08 -7.95 -11.08
C GLU A 142 14.37 -8.71 -10.72
N THR A 143 15.29 -8.05 -9.99
CA THR A 143 16.52 -8.71 -9.49
C THR A 143 16.21 -9.75 -8.43
N ALA A 144 15.34 -9.45 -7.46
CA ALA A 144 14.89 -10.42 -6.45
C ALA A 144 14.26 -11.67 -7.09
N ALA A 145 13.47 -11.48 -8.14
CA ALA A 145 12.75 -12.54 -8.84
C ALA A 145 13.64 -13.44 -9.72
N LEU A 146 14.94 -13.16 -9.83
CA LEU A 146 15.90 -14.11 -10.41
C LEU A 146 16.15 -15.31 -9.48
N GLN A 147 15.80 -15.18 -8.20
CA GLN A 147 15.85 -16.28 -7.25
C GLN A 147 14.52 -17.03 -7.26
N GLU A 148 14.59 -18.36 -7.12
CA GLU A 148 13.39 -19.17 -6.98
C GLU A 148 12.76 -18.92 -5.60
N THR A 149 11.43 -18.65 -5.58
CA THR A 149 10.66 -18.38 -4.37
C THR A 149 9.35 -19.17 -4.38
N ALA A 150 8.85 -19.51 -3.19
CA ALA A 150 7.60 -20.26 -3.03
C ALA A 150 6.38 -19.47 -3.55
N ARG A 151 6.38 -18.16 -3.34
CA ARG A 151 5.39 -17.22 -3.88
C ARG A 151 6.01 -16.36 -4.97
N HIS A 152 5.21 -15.92 -5.92
CA HIS A 152 5.69 -15.07 -7.00
C HIS A 152 5.95 -13.64 -6.52
N ILE A 153 7.19 -13.15 -6.68
CA ILE A 153 7.56 -11.76 -6.36
C ILE A 153 6.93 -10.85 -7.41
N PRO A 154 6.22 -9.76 -7.01
CA PRO A 154 5.64 -8.79 -7.95
C PRO A 154 6.75 -8.08 -8.72
N GLN A 155 6.69 -8.12 -10.05
CA GLN A 155 7.68 -7.48 -10.93
C GLN A 155 7.11 -6.31 -11.74
N LYS A 156 5.80 -6.18 -11.76
CA LYS A 156 5.13 -5.20 -12.61
C LYS A 156 4.24 -4.30 -11.79
N PHE A 157 4.37 -3.02 -12.04
CA PHE A 157 3.50 -1.99 -11.48
C PHE A 157 2.76 -1.25 -12.59
N GLN A 158 1.56 -0.79 -12.28
CA GLN A 158 0.78 0.11 -13.12
C GLN A 158 0.28 1.26 -12.27
N ILE A 159 0.73 2.48 -12.57
CA ILE A 159 0.16 3.67 -11.93
C ILE A 159 -1.17 3.98 -12.60
N ILE A 160 -2.19 4.11 -11.78
CA ILE A 160 -3.53 4.54 -12.16
C ILE A 160 -3.87 5.85 -11.45
N SER A 161 -4.86 6.58 -11.97
CA SER A 161 -5.42 7.78 -11.31
C SER A 161 -6.91 7.57 -11.15
N SER A 162 -7.37 7.46 -9.90
CA SER A 162 -8.77 7.27 -9.57
C SER A 162 -9.08 7.89 -8.21
N GLU A 163 -10.08 8.74 -8.14
CA GLU A 163 -10.55 9.37 -6.90
C GLU A 163 -11.21 8.37 -5.93
N LYS A 164 -11.59 7.18 -6.43
CA LYS A 164 -12.34 6.18 -5.65
C LYS A 164 -11.49 5.27 -4.77
N GLY A 165 -10.18 5.54 -4.64
CA GLY A 165 -9.28 4.69 -3.86
C GLY A 165 -9.11 3.27 -4.43
N GLU A 166 -9.33 3.10 -5.73
CA GLU A 166 -9.06 1.87 -6.46
C GLU A 166 -7.55 1.59 -6.47
N GLY A 167 -7.19 0.35 -6.81
CA GLY A 167 -5.78 -0.07 -6.83
C GLY A 167 -5.43 -0.99 -5.66
N ASP A 168 -4.35 -1.71 -5.80
CA ASP A 168 -3.84 -2.64 -4.80
C ASP A 168 -3.05 -1.87 -3.73
N ILE A 169 -2.28 -0.88 -4.17
CA ILE A 169 -1.57 0.09 -3.33
C ILE A 169 -2.14 1.48 -3.61
N THR A 170 -2.45 2.24 -2.57
CA THR A 170 -2.84 3.65 -2.72
C THR A 170 -1.83 4.57 -2.08
N ILE A 171 -1.53 5.70 -2.72
CA ILE A 171 -0.66 6.76 -2.20
C ILE A 171 -1.51 8.02 -2.07
N THR A 172 -1.51 8.62 -0.88
CA THR A 172 -2.23 9.87 -0.59
C THR A 172 -1.24 10.90 -0.04
N PHE A 173 -1.26 12.09 -0.59
CA PHE A 173 -0.50 13.23 -0.09
C PHE A 173 -1.36 14.05 0.88
N SER A 174 -0.84 14.33 2.06
CA SER A 174 -1.51 15.15 3.08
C SER A 174 -0.71 16.41 3.36
N PRO A 175 -1.32 17.60 3.33
CA PRO A 175 -0.66 18.82 3.77
C PRO A 175 -0.52 18.89 5.30
N LEU A 176 -1.24 18.04 6.03
CA LEU A 176 -1.29 18.06 7.48
C LEU A 176 -0.05 17.41 8.08
N ARG A 177 0.33 17.86 9.27
CA ARG A 177 1.31 17.20 10.13
C ARG A 177 0.66 16.03 10.84
N ASN A 178 1.36 14.93 10.91
CA ASN A 178 0.99 13.85 11.83
C ASN A 178 1.33 14.29 13.26
N GLY A 179 0.43 14.03 14.22
CA GLY A 179 0.63 14.40 15.63
C GLY A 179 1.89 13.79 16.28
N ASP A 180 2.36 12.66 15.73
CA ASP A 180 3.57 11.95 16.20
C ASP A 180 4.84 12.37 15.46
N GLY A 181 4.80 13.41 14.63
CA GLY A 181 5.95 13.92 13.88
C GLY A 181 6.37 13.04 12.69
N LYS A 182 5.56 12.06 12.29
CA LYS A 182 5.83 11.16 11.18
C LYS A 182 5.61 11.85 9.84
N LEU A 183 6.48 11.55 8.87
CA LEU A 183 6.36 12.05 7.50
C LEU A 183 5.79 11.02 6.53
N GLY A 184 5.84 9.74 6.87
CA GLY A 184 5.25 8.64 6.12
C GLY A 184 4.49 7.68 7.03
N SER A 185 3.56 6.93 6.46
CA SER A 185 2.87 5.85 7.13
C SER A 185 2.30 4.88 6.09
N THR A 186 2.50 3.60 6.29
CA THR A 186 1.89 2.54 5.48
C THR A 186 0.99 1.67 6.33
N LYS A 187 -0.26 1.52 5.89
CA LYS A 187 -1.24 0.59 6.47
C LYS A 187 -1.47 -0.54 5.50
N ILE A 188 -1.29 -1.77 5.94
CA ILE A 188 -1.60 -2.96 5.16
C ILE A 188 -2.81 -3.70 5.72
N LEU A 189 -3.67 -4.15 4.82
CA LEU A 189 -4.80 -5.00 5.13
C LEU A 189 -4.40 -6.44 4.79
N VAL A 190 -4.45 -7.34 5.77
CA VAL A 190 -3.93 -8.70 5.65
C VAL A 190 -5.02 -9.73 5.93
N ASP A 191 -5.09 -10.76 5.10
CA ASP A 191 -5.78 -12.01 5.42
C ASP A 191 -4.91 -12.80 6.41
N ASN A 192 -5.39 -12.93 7.64
CA ASN A 192 -4.66 -13.59 8.73
C ASN A 192 -4.50 -15.10 8.56
N PHE A 193 -5.34 -15.75 7.76
CA PHE A 193 -5.26 -17.19 7.56
C PHE A 193 -4.19 -17.56 6.54
N ARG A 194 -3.95 -16.65 5.57
CA ARG A 194 -3.02 -16.88 4.46
C ARG A 194 -1.75 -16.04 4.56
N ASN A 195 -1.72 -15.10 5.51
CA ASN A 195 -0.68 -14.07 5.58
C ASN A 195 -0.51 -13.33 4.23
N GLU A 196 -1.65 -13.00 3.62
CA GLU A 196 -1.72 -12.40 2.29
C GLU A 196 -2.09 -10.92 2.41
N ILE A 197 -1.31 -10.05 1.77
CA ILE A 197 -1.65 -8.63 1.67
C ILE A 197 -2.79 -8.47 0.68
N LEU A 198 -3.89 -7.90 1.13
CA LEU A 198 -5.06 -7.62 0.32
C LEU A 198 -5.07 -6.19 -0.22
N LYS A 199 -4.50 -5.25 0.53
CA LYS A 199 -4.40 -3.85 0.15
C LYS A 199 -3.35 -3.13 0.99
N ALA A 200 -2.72 -2.11 0.41
CA ALA A 200 -1.82 -1.22 1.13
C ALA A 200 -2.22 0.25 0.91
N HIS A 201 -2.09 1.06 1.97
CA HIS A 201 -2.35 2.50 1.95
C HIS A 201 -1.13 3.24 2.48
N ILE A 202 -0.52 4.04 1.62
CA ILE A 202 0.60 4.92 1.95
C ILE A 202 0.06 6.33 2.13
N THR A 203 0.39 6.98 3.23
CA THR A 203 0.12 8.40 3.47
C THR A 203 1.44 9.14 3.63
N VAL A 204 1.66 10.17 2.85
CA VAL A 204 2.78 11.10 3.00
C VAL A 204 2.28 12.38 3.61
N TYR A 205 2.80 12.74 4.78
CA TYR A 205 2.41 13.94 5.54
C TYR A 205 3.28 15.12 5.16
N GLN A 206 2.78 16.36 5.44
CA GLN A 206 3.47 17.62 5.15
C GLN A 206 3.93 17.73 3.68
N ALA A 207 3.15 17.18 2.77
CA ALA A 207 3.53 17.04 1.35
C ALA A 207 3.94 18.36 0.69
N ASN A 208 3.43 19.51 1.19
CA ASN A 208 3.78 20.84 0.69
C ASN A 208 5.11 21.39 1.26
N GLU A 209 5.57 20.83 2.39
CA GLU A 209 6.72 21.36 3.14
C GLU A 209 8.01 20.57 2.90
N ILE A 210 7.89 19.30 2.52
CA ILE A 210 9.04 18.39 2.33
C ILE A 210 9.69 18.58 0.96
N SER A 211 11.02 18.46 0.92
CA SER A 211 11.78 18.50 -0.34
C SER A 211 11.50 17.26 -1.20
N ASP A 212 11.76 17.38 -2.50
CA ASP A 212 11.60 16.24 -3.44
C ASP A 212 12.49 15.07 -3.06
N GLN A 213 13.70 15.31 -2.57
CA GLN A 213 14.60 14.26 -2.10
C GLN A 213 14.04 13.54 -0.86
N THR A 214 13.46 14.30 0.08
CA THR A 214 12.80 13.74 1.26
C THR A 214 11.58 12.92 0.86
N LEU A 215 10.77 13.44 -0.05
CA LEU A 215 9.60 12.74 -0.58
C LEU A 215 9.99 11.43 -1.27
N GLU A 216 11.03 11.46 -2.13
CA GLU A 216 11.54 10.26 -2.80
C GLU A 216 11.97 9.18 -1.80
N ALA A 217 12.67 9.59 -0.75
CA ALA A 217 13.13 8.69 0.30
C ALA A 217 11.96 8.07 1.08
N ILE A 218 10.97 8.89 1.48
CA ILE A 218 9.78 8.43 2.19
C ILE A 218 8.98 7.45 1.33
N ILE A 219 8.66 7.80 0.09
CA ILE A 219 7.86 6.93 -0.79
C ILE A 219 8.60 5.60 -1.02
N ARG A 220 9.93 5.62 -1.18
CA ARG A 220 10.71 4.40 -1.36
C ARG A 220 10.65 3.48 -0.13
N HIS A 221 10.75 4.03 1.07
CA HIS A 221 10.62 3.31 2.33
C HIS A 221 9.19 2.76 2.51
N GLU A 222 8.18 3.59 2.36
CA GLU A 222 6.77 3.20 2.53
C GLU A 222 6.33 2.13 1.51
N LEU A 223 6.86 2.18 0.29
CA LEU A 223 6.64 1.11 -0.70
C LEU A 223 7.28 -0.22 -0.26
N GLY A 224 8.40 -0.20 0.45
CA GLY A 224 8.97 -1.39 1.07
C GLY A 224 7.98 -2.05 2.03
N HIS A 225 7.33 -1.26 2.90
CA HIS A 225 6.26 -1.75 3.78
C HIS A 225 5.02 -2.22 3.00
N ALA A 226 4.63 -1.51 1.95
CA ALA A 226 3.53 -1.92 1.09
C ALA A 226 3.81 -3.25 0.36
N LEU A 227 5.08 -3.61 0.17
CA LEU A 227 5.53 -4.90 -0.37
C LEU A 227 5.65 -6.00 0.71
N GLY A 228 5.48 -5.64 2.00
CA GLY A 228 5.50 -6.55 3.14
C GLY A 228 6.78 -6.52 3.98
N LEU A 229 7.77 -5.70 3.63
CA LEU A 229 9.00 -5.61 4.42
C LEU A 229 8.74 -4.95 5.78
N PRO A 230 9.21 -5.54 6.89
CA PRO A 230 9.23 -4.90 8.19
C PRO A 230 10.40 -3.91 8.29
N HIS A 231 10.50 -3.20 9.42
CA HIS A 231 11.67 -2.38 9.70
C HIS A 231 12.93 -3.24 9.84
N ALA A 232 14.05 -2.74 9.28
CA ALA A 232 15.37 -3.31 9.44
C ALA A 232 16.07 -2.74 10.67
N MET A 233 16.94 -3.54 11.30
CA MET A 233 17.71 -3.10 12.48
C MET A 233 18.90 -2.21 12.12
N SER A 234 19.41 -2.26 10.91
CA SER A 234 20.56 -1.48 10.47
C SER A 234 20.21 -0.03 10.18
N SER A 235 20.84 0.92 10.85
CA SER A 235 20.61 2.37 10.64
C SER A 235 21.03 2.89 9.26
N ARG A 236 21.72 2.08 8.46
CA ARG A 236 22.13 2.43 7.09
C ARG A 236 21.20 1.86 6.03
N ASP A 237 20.18 1.15 6.45
CA ASP A 237 19.25 0.49 5.56
C ASP A 237 18.05 1.38 5.24
N LEU A 238 17.50 1.23 4.04
CA LEU A 238 16.27 1.92 3.65
C LEU A 238 15.13 1.62 4.62
N MET A 239 14.98 0.36 5.02
CA MET A 239 13.89 -0.09 5.88
C MET A 239 14.12 0.15 7.37
N ASN A 240 15.13 0.91 7.77
CA ASN A 240 15.27 1.33 9.16
C ASN A 240 14.18 2.35 9.53
N SER A 241 13.61 2.23 10.73
CA SER A 241 12.55 3.15 11.22
C SER A 241 12.99 4.62 11.30
N SER A 242 14.31 4.86 11.32
CA SER A 242 14.96 6.17 11.34
C SER A 242 16.06 6.20 10.28
N PHE A 243 15.70 6.23 9.00
CA PHE A 243 16.68 6.23 7.92
C PHE A 243 17.14 7.64 7.53
N SER A 244 18.37 7.72 6.99
CA SER A 244 18.89 8.98 6.41
C SER A 244 18.40 9.17 4.99
N VAL A 245 17.83 10.34 4.69
CA VAL A 245 17.35 10.71 3.36
C VAL A 245 18.44 10.62 2.29
N LYS A 246 19.71 10.90 2.66
CA LYS A 246 20.86 10.85 1.72
C LYS A 246 21.17 9.45 1.23
N ASN A 247 20.85 8.42 2.02
CA ASN A 247 21.21 7.02 1.76
C ASN A 247 19.96 6.13 1.57
N ALA A 248 18.81 6.72 1.31
CA ALA A 248 17.55 6.00 1.18
C ALA A 248 17.42 5.31 -0.20
N TYR A 249 18.31 4.35 -0.46
CA TYR A 249 18.29 3.51 -1.65
C TYR A 249 17.98 2.06 -1.28
N ILE A 250 17.37 1.33 -2.20
CA ILE A 250 17.05 -0.09 -2.01
C ILE A 250 18.37 -0.86 -2.07
N SER A 251 18.71 -1.54 -1.00
CA SER A 251 19.96 -2.29 -0.82
C SER A 251 19.80 -3.77 -1.19
N GLU A 252 20.91 -4.48 -1.30
CA GLU A 252 20.89 -5.94 -1.40
C GLU A 252 20.19 -6.59 -0.18
N CYS A 253 20.26 -5.94 0.97
CA CYS A 253 19.56 -6.38 2.15
C CYS A 253 18.04 -6.33 1.98
N ASP A 254 17.50 -5.25 1.45
CA ASP A 254 16.06 -5.14 1.16
C ASP A 254 15.62 -6.19 0.14
N ILE A 255 16.45 -6.45 -0.89
CA ILE A 255 16.21 -7.50 -1.89
C ILE A 255 16.16 -8.87 -1.24
N ASN A 256 17.13 -9.20 -0.38
CA ASN A 256 17.15 -10.47 0.33
C ASN A 256 15.96 -10.60 1.29
N GLY A 257 15.49 -9.50 1.86
CA GLY A 257 14.28 -9.45 2.65
C GLY A 257 13.04 -9.82 1.83
N ILE A 258 12.91 -9.27 0.65
CA ILE A 258 11.83 -9.65 -0.29
C ILE A 258 11.91 -11.15 -0.62
N VAL A 259 13.09 -11.64 -1.01
CA VAL A 259 13.25 -13.06 -1.36
C VAL A 259 12.84 -13.97 -0.19
N THR A 260 13.30 -13.66 1.03
CA THR A 260 12.96 -14.42 2.23
C THR A 260 11.45 -14.37 2.53
N LEU A 261 10.84 -13.20 2.42
CA LEU A 261 9.41 -13.00 2.63
C LEU A 261 8.56 -13.84 1.65
N TYR A 262 8.99 -13.94 0.40
CA TYR A 262 8.25 -14.69 -0.64
C TYR A 262 8.60 -16.18 -0.68
N ASN A 263 9.56 -16.63 0.14
CA ASN A 263 9.86 -18.06 0.38
C ASN A 263 9.06 -18.67 1.53
N GLU A 264 8.18 -17.90 2.20
CA GLU A 264 7.40 -18.36 3.37
C GLU A 264 8.27 -18.82 4.55
N GLU A 265 9.56 -18.48 4.54
CA GLU A 265 10.44 -18.75 5.66
C GLU A 265 10.04 -17.86 6.84
N THR A 266 9.97 -18.46 8.04
CA THR A 266 9.70 -17.69 9.26
C THR A 266 10.82 -16.69 9.47
N LEU A 267 10.57 -15.42 9.19
CA LEU A 267 11.54 -14.37 9.49
C LEU A 267 11.59 -14.12 10.99
N HIS A 268 12.71 -14.44 11.56
CA HIS A 268 13.22 -13.70 12.70
C HIS A 268 13.48 -12.26 12.25
N PRO A 269 13.49 -11.26 13.17
CA PRO A 269 13.66 -9.86 12.79
C PRO A 269 14.77 -9.74 11.75
N PHE A 270 14.45 -9.06 10.65
CA PHE A 270 15.25 -8.94 9.46
C PHE A 270 16.63 -8.33 9.82
N VAL A 271 17.60 -9.18 10.00
CA VAL A 271 18.97 -8.80 10.33
C VAL A 271 19.76 -8.81 9.04
N CYS A 272 19.95 -7.64 8.44
CA CYS A 272 21.01 -7.47 7.47
C CYS A 272 22.32 -7.78 8.16
N LYS A 273 22.93 -8.93 7.85
CA LYS A 273 24.26 -9.28 8.38
C LYS A 273 25.19 -8.11 8.12
N ASN A 274 25.81 -7.63 9.20
CA ASN A 274 26.68 -6.46 9.25
C ASN A 274 27.45 -6.24 7.97
N GLN A 275 27.14 -5.13 7.32
CA GLN A 275 28.02 -4.53 6.35
C GLN A 275 29.08 -3.77 7.15
N THR A 276 30.06 -4.50 7.69
CA THR A 276 31.30 -3.92 8.25
C THR A 276 32.11 -3.25 7.16
#